data_356daf4d943d669f244e68a2a4546189
#
_entry.id   356daf4d943d669f244e68a2a4546189
#
_cell.length_a   1.000
_cell.length_b   1.000
_cell.length_c   1.000
_cell.angle_alpha   90.00
_cell.angle_beta   90.00
_cell.angle_gamma   90.00
#
_symmetry.space_group_name_H-M   'P 1'
#
loop_
_entity.id
_entity.type
_entity.pdbx_description
1 polymer ?
#
loop_
_entity_poly.entity_id
_entity_poly.type
_entity_poly.pdbx_seq_one_letter_code
_entity_poly.pdbx_strand_id
1 'polypeptide(L)'
;MTTPIKETGAQRAERLKKAKNPWECLDEIRTFARGGYEAVPPEWVGTYFRWWGIYPQGDGAGVLGGKGGVGKTVPNFMLRIRIPNGLLYSHQLRTIAQTSQEFGRGLADITVRHNVQLHWIQAEALPTIFERLFRARLTTMSACGDDARNITGCPLAGVDREEICDASPLVMRATDLLVGNPAFYNLPRKYKISITGCRSWCCYPEINDVCLTATPRKRGGREEMGFSLRVAGALSSEPFLARKLNAFVAGASRAPRARAHEVSF
;
A
#
# COMPACT_ATOMS: atom_id res chain seq x y z
N MET A 1 44.18 0.65 13.47
CA MET A 1 43.35 1.03 12.30
C MET A 1 42.01 0.34 12.47
N THR A 2 40.95 1.06 12.86
CA THR A 2 39.60 0.51 13.01
C THR A 2 39.02 0.32 11.62
N THR A 3 38.70 -0.90 11.24
CA THR A 3 37.99 -1.21 9.98
C THR A 3 36.68 -0.41 9.96
N PRO A 4 36.40 0.37 8.91
CA PRO A 4 35.15 1.14 8.86
C PRO A 4 33.97 0.18 8.93
N ILE A 5 33.07 0.42 9.87
CA ILE A 5 31.85 -0.38 10.04
C ILE A 5 31.02 -0.24 8.76
N LYS A 6 30.86 -1.33 8.03
CA LYS A 6 30.11 -1.35 6.78
C LYS A 6 28.63 -1.03 7.04
N GLU A 7 28.13 0.04 6.41
CA GLU A 7 26.73 0.46 6.50
C GLU A 7 25.77 -0.71 6.19
N THR A 8 24.83 -1.00 7.07
CA THR A 8 23.80 -2.02 6.85
C THR A 8 22.75 -1.51 5.84
N GLY A 9 22.01 -2.43 5.21
CA GLY A 9 20.92 -2.05 4.29
C GLY A 9 19.84 -1.18 4.94
N ALA A 10 19.55 -1.39 6.23
CA ALA A 10 18.61 -0.57 6.99
C ALA A 10 19.15 0.86 7.21
N GLN A 11 20.41 1.00 7.62
CA GLN A 11 21.05 2.31 7.81
C GLN A 11 21.10 3.10 6.49
N ARG A 12 21.41 2.43 5.38
CA ARG A 12 21.38 3.03 4.04
C ARG A 12 19.99 3.52 3.67
N ALA A 13 18.95 2.72 3.89
CA ALA A 13 17.57 3.12 3.61
C ALA A 13 17.17 4.35 4.43
N GLU A 14 17.51 4.40 5.73
CA GLU A 14 17.27 5.56 6.58
C GLU A 14 18.00 6.83 6.09
N ARG A 15 19.26 6.70 5.70
CA ARG A 15 20.02 7.82 5.16
C ARG A 15 19.42 8.36 3.87
N LEU A 16 19.03 7.48 2.96
CA LEU A 16 18.41 7.86 1.67
C LEU A 16 17.05 8.52 1.88
N LYS A 17 16.19 7.98 2.74
CA LYS A 17 14.88 8.58 3.08
C LYS A 17 15.01 9.99 3.68
N LYS A 18 16.04 10.20 4.51
CA LYS A 18 16.34 11.54 5.07
C LYS A 18 16.88 12.52 4.03
N ALA A 19 17.61 12.02 3.04
CA ALA A 19 18.19 12.87 1.99
C ALA A 19 17.14 13.37 1.00
N LYS A 20 16.13 12.58 0.69
CA LYS A 20 15.06 12.93 -0.25
C LYS A 20 13.76 12.17 0.08
N ASN A 21 12.65 12.89 0.00
CA ASN A 21 11.32 12.28 0.10
C ASN A 21 11.09 11.32 -1.09
N PRO A 22 10.89 10.01 -0.86
CA PRO A 22 10.68 9.05 -1.95
C PRO A 22 9.47 9.36 -2.83
N TRP A 23 8.45 10.03 -2.33
CA TRP A 23 7.28 10.38 -3.13
C TRP A 23 7.57 11.49 -4.17
N GLU A 24 8.64 12.25 -3.99
CA GLU A 24 9.08 13.32 -4.90
C GLU A 24 10.06 12.83 -5.98
N CYS A 25 10.15 11.50 -6.20
CA CYS A 25 11.12 10.88 -7.09
C CYS A 25 10.58 10.55 -8.49
N LEU A 26 9.44 11.10 -8.89
CA LEU A 26 8.79 10.75 -10.15
C LEU A 26 9.63 11.13 -11.38
N ASP A 27 10.29 12.29 -11.34
CA ASP A 27 11.08 12.77 -12.47
C ASP A 27 12.38 11.97 -12.66
N GLU A 28 12.98 11.51 -11.57
CA GLU A 28 14.11 10.58 -11.65
C GLU A 28 13.67 9.22 -12.19
N ILE A 29 12.50 8.71 -11.76
CA ILE A 29 11.93 7.47 -12.32
C ILE A 29 11.73 7.62 -13.83
N ARG A 30 11.20 8.75 -14.30
CA ARG A 30 11.06 9.06 -15.72
C ARG A 30 12.41 9.13 -16.45
N THR A 31 13.41 9.65 -15.79
CA THR A 31 14.78 9.76 -16.36
C THR A 31 15.41 8.38 -16.48
N PHE A 32 15.34 7.57 -15.45
CA PHE A 32 15.82 6.17 -15.50
C PHE A 32 15.07 5.34 -16.53
N ALA A 33 13.76 5.54 -16.65
CA ALA A 33 12.94 4.85 -17.64
C ALA A 33 13.46 5.06 -19.07
N ARG A 34 13.95 6.25 -19.43
CA ARG A 34 14.55 6.52 -20.75
C ARG A 34 15.85 5.75 -21.01
N GLY A 35 16.59 5.41 -19.95
CA GLY A 35 17.84 4.65 -20.04
C GLY A 35 17.68 3.14 -19.84
N GLY A 36 16.46 2.67 -19.56
CA GLY A 36 16.17 1.27 -19.30
C GLY A 36 16.57 0.78 -17.91
N TYR A 37 16.46 -0.52 -17.70
CA TYR A 37 16.73 -1.15 -16.40
C TYR A 37 18.14 -0.87 -15.87
N GLU A 38 19.15 -0.93 -16.73
CA GLU A 38 20.55 -0.75 -16.35
C GLU A 38 20.89 0.69 -15.92
N ALA A 39 20.06 1.66 -16.29
CA ALA A 39 20.21 3.04 -15.85
C ALA A 39 19.74 3.27 -14.40
N VAL A 40 19.04 2.31 -13.80
CA VAL A 40 18.51 2.45 -12.44
C VAL A 40 19.58 2.08 -11.41
N PRO A 41 20.03 3.02 -10.56
CA PRO A 41 21.00 2.69 -9.52
C PRO A 41 20.43 1.61 -8.56
N PRO A 42 21.22 0.58 -8.17
CA PRO A 42 20.75 -0.50 -7.30
C PRO A 42 20.15 -0.04 -5.97
N GLU A 43 20.64 1.06 -5.42
CA GLU A 43 20.13 1.66 -4.20
C GLU A 43 18.72 2.26 -4.39
N TRP A 44 18.38 2.73 -5.60
CA TRP A 44 17.04 3.24 -5.92
C TRP A 44 16.01 2.13 -5.92
N VAL A 45 16.34 0.97 -6.51
CA VAL A 45 15.47 -0.21 -6.48
C VAL A 45 15.19 -0.66 -5.04
N GLY A 46 16.22 -0.61 -4.19
CA GLY A 46 16.13 -0.98 -2.77
C GLY A 46 15.38 0.02 -1.89
N THR A 47 15.23 1.26 -2.31
CA THR A 47 14.69 2.36 -1.49
C THR A 47 13.58 3.11 -2.23
N TYR A 48 13.89 4.14 -2.99
CA TYR A 48 12.91 5.08 -3.55
C TYR A 48 11.82 4.42 -4.41
N PHE A 49 12.17 3.44 -5.23
CA PHE A 49 11.22 2.71 -6.09
C PHE A 49 10.13 2.01 -5.29
N ARG A 50 10.41 1.58 -4.06
CA ARG A 50 9.43 0.90 -3.21
C ARG A 50 8.24 1.78 -2.88
N TRP A 51 8.44 3.08 -2.65
CA TRP A 51 7.33 4.01 -2.38
C TRP A 51 6.40 4.17 -3.58
N TRP A 52 6.91 3.88 -4.78
CA TRP A 52 6.15 3.83 -6.04
C TRP A 52 5.64 2.43 -6.39
N GLY A 53 5.70 1.48 -5.46
CA GLY A 53 5.23 0.12 -5.64
C GLY A 53 6.08 -0.72 -6.61
N ILE A 54 7.31 -0.27 -6.91
CA ILE A 54 8.21 -0.93 -7.85
C ILE A 54 9.16 -1.86 -7.08
N TYR A 55 9.32 -3.08 -7.57
CA TYR A 55 10.19 -4.11 -7.00
C TYR A 55 11.00 -4.81 -8.09
N PRO A 56 12.18 -5.37 -7.76
CA PRO A 56 12.88 -6.23 -8.70
C PRO A 56 12.04 -7.49 -8.98
N GLN A 57 11.98 -7.89 -10.24
CA GLN A 57 11.31 -9.11 -10.66
C GLN A 57 12.27 -10.30 -10.51
N GLY A 58 11.76 -11.48 -10.08
CA GLY A 58 12.46 -12.76 -10.16
C GLY A 58 12.22 -13.46 -11.50
N ASP A 59 12.98 -14.52 -11.78
CA ASP A 59 12.90 -15.31 -13.02
C ASP A 59 11.68 -16.24 -13.08
N GLY A 60 10.97 -16.43 -11.96
CA GLY A 60 9.71 -17.15 -11.87
C GLY A 60 8.49 -16.20 -11.84
N ALA A 61 7.34 -16.69 -12.30
CA ALA A 61 6.08 -15.95 -12.23
C ALA A 61 5.71 -15.63 -10.76
N GLY A 62 5.31 -14.39 -10.50
CA GLY A 62 4.85 -13.95 -9.17
C GLY A 62 5.95 -13.86 -8.11
N VAL A 63 7.22 -14.01 -8.44
CA VAL A 63 8.31 -13.98 -7.48
C VAL A 63 9.09 -12.68 -7.56
N LEU A 64 9.60 -12.24 -6.40
CA LEU A 64 10.55 -11.15 -6.31
C LEU A 64 11.97 -11.69 -6.50
N GLY A 65 12.79 -10.96 -7.25
CA GLY A 65 14.20 -11.28 -7.40
C GLY A 65 15.06 -10.79 -6.23
N GLY A 66 16.23 -11.38 -6.10
CA GLY A 66 17.25 -10.94 -5.15
C GLY A 66 17.03 -11.39 -3.70
N LYS A 67 17.76 -10.75 -2.77
CA LYS A 67 17.75 -11.13 -1.35
C LYS A 67 16.35 -10.95 -0.73
N GLY A 68 15.79 -12.02 -0.23
CA GLY A 68 14.43 -12.05 0.35
C GLY A 68 13.32 -12.33 -0.67
N GLY A 69 13.69 -12.57 -1.94
CA GLY A 69 12.82 -13.07 -2.99
C GLY A 69 13.17 -14.52 -3.37
N VAL A 70 12.39 -15.09 -4.27
CA VAL A 70 12.60 -16.41 -4.85
C VAL A 70 13.05 -16.22 -6.30
N GLY A 71 14.14 -16.90 -6.68
CA GLY A 71 14.68 -16.83 -8.05
C GLY A 71 15.74 -15.74 -8.26
N LYS A 72 16.33 -15.75 -9.45
CA LYS A 72 17.31 -14.75 -9.87
C LYS A 72 16.60 -13.47 -10.29
N THR A 73 17.22 -12.32 -10.01
CA THR A 73 16.71 -11.04 -10.51
C THR A 73 16.84 -10.99 -12.03
N VAL A 74 15.78 -10.59 -12.70
CA VAL A 74 15.74 -10.33 -14.15
C VAL A 74 15.61 -8.82 -14.41
N PRO A 75 15.96 -8.30 -15.61
CA PRO A 75 15.93 -6.87 -15.93
C PRO A 75 14.49 -6.34 -16.13
N ASN A 76 13.62 -6.66 -15.21
CA ASN A 76 12.22 -6.26 -15.18
C ASN A 76 11.80 -5.91 -13.75
N PHE A 77 10.64 -5.30 -13.62
CA PHE A 77 10.04 -4.95 -12.36
C PHE A 77 8.71 -5.66 -12.14
N MET A 78 8.39 -5.93 -10.87
CA MET A 78 7.02 -6.13 -10.42
C MET A 78 6.49 -4.78 -9.98
N LEU A 79 5.30 -4.43 -10.44
CA LEU A 79 4.59 -3.21 -10.07
C LEU A 79 3.36 -3.55 -9.24
N ARG A 80 3.20 -2.89 -8.10
CA ARG A 80 2.05 -3.10 -7.21
C ARG A 80 1.11 -1.90 -7.24
N ILE A 81 -0.13 -2.15 -7.62
CA ILE A 81 -1.20 -1.16 -7.68
C ILE A 81 -1.98 -1.22 -6.37
N ARG A 82 -2.20 -0.07 -5.75
CA ARG A 82 -2.94 0.07 -4.49
C ARG A 82 -4.44 0.10 -4.77
N ILE A 83 -5.20 -0.76 -4.07
CA ILE A 83 -6.66 -0.82 -4.17
C ILE A 83 -7.24 -0.71 -2.75
N PRO A 84 -7.56 0.50 -2.26
CA PRO A 84 -8.11 0.70 -0.93
C PRO A 84 -9.39 -0.11 -0.74
N ASN A 85 -9.49 -0.82 0.38
CA ASN A 85 -10.57 -1.75 0.71
C ASN A 85 -10.86 -2.83 -0.35
N GLY A 86 -10.03 -2.99 -1.37
CA GLY A 86 -10.29 -3.92 -2.48
C GLY A 86 -11.38 -3.46 -3.45
N LEU A 87 -11.85 -2.23 -3.34
CA LEU A 87 -12.92 -1.69 -4.19
C LEU A 87 -12.36 -1.24 -5.54
N LEU A 88 -12.88 -1.82 -6.60
CA LEU A 88 -12.55 -1.48 -7.99
C LEU A 88 -13.83 -1.20 -8.78
N TYR A 89 -13.82 -0.10 -9.51
CA TYR A 89 -14.82 0.13 -10.55
C TYR A 89 -14.46 -0.63 -11.82
N SER A 90 -15.46 -0.96 -12.65
CA SER A 90 -15.27 -1.73 -13.88
C SER A 90 -14.26 -1.09 -14.86
N HIS A 91 -14.24 0.25 -14.96
CA HIS A 91 -13.26 0.96 -15.78
C HIS A 91 -11.84 0.84 -15.22
N GLN A 92 -11.66 0.82 -13.91
CA GLN A 92 -10.36 0.63 -13.24
C GLN A 92 -9.84 -0.78 -13.49
N LEU A 93 -10.69 -1.80 -13.30
CA LEU A 93 -10.32 -3.19 -13.59
C LEU A 93 -9.93 -3.37 -15.07
N ARG A 94 -10.66 -2.75 -15.99
CA ARG A 94 -10.33 -2.75 -17.42
C ARG A 94 -8.97 -2.10 -17.68
N THR A 95 -8.68 -0.98 -17.02
CA THR A 95 -7.38 -0.30 -17.15
C THR A 95 -6.24 -1.20 -16.65
N ILE A 96 -6.41 -1.89 -15.53
CA ILE A 96 -5.42 -2.85 -15.02
C ILE A 96 -5.22 -4.00 -16.01
N ALA A 97 -6.31 -4.58 -16.54
CA ALA A 97 -6.26 -5.68 -17.48
C ALA A 97 -5.52 -5.29 -18.78
N GLN A 98 -5.86 -4.14 -19.36
CA GLN A 98 -5.18 -3.62 -20.56
C GLN A 98 -3.70 -3.33 -20.29
N THR A 99 -3.37 -2.76 -19.13
CA THR A 99 -1.98 -2.51 -18.73
C THR A 99 -1.21 -3.82 -18.59
N SER A 100 -1.83 -4.84 -17.99
CA SER A 100 -1.22 -6.16 -17.86
C SER A 100 -1.00 -6.81 -19.23
N GLN A 101 -1.97 -6.74 -20.13
CA GLN A 101 -1.85 -7.31 -21.50
C GLN A 101 -0.73 -6.65 -22.29
N GLU A 102 -0.62 -5.33 -22.21
CA GLU A 102 0.35 -4.56 -23.00
C GLU A 102 1.77 -4.64 -22.42
N PHE A 103 1.92 -4.58 -21.09
CA PHE A 103 3.22 -4.42 -20.43
C PHE A 103 3.61 -5.58 -19.50
N GLY A 104 2.66 -6.44 -19.09
CA GLY A 104 2.84 -7.43 -18.01
C GLY A 104 2.50 -8.87 -18.40
N ARG A 105 2.61 -9.25 -19.67
CA ARG A 105 2.33 -10.60 -20.20
C ARG A 105 0.89 -11.10 -19.98
N GLY A 106 -0.06 -10.20 -19.74
CA GLY A 106 -1.46 -10.55 -19.52
C GLY A 106 -1.78 -11.19 -18.16
N LEU A 107 -0.83 -11.19 -17.22
CA LEU A 107 -0.99 -11.77 -15.89
C LEU A 107 -1.07 -10.68 -14.83
N ALA A 108 -1.87 -10.91 -13.80
CA ALA A 108 -1.97 -10.06 -12.63
C ALA A 108 -2.27 -10.88 -11.38
N ASP A 109 -1.60 -10.60 -10.27
CA ASP A 109 -1.83 -11.26 -8.99
C ASP A 109 -2.64 -10.38 -8.05
N ILE A 110 -3.63 -10.96 -7.38
CA ILE A 110 -4.36 -10.32 -6.29
C ILE A 110 -3.70 -10.71 -4.98
N THR A 111 -3.39 -9.70 -4.15
CA THR A 111 -2.73 -9.94 -2.86
C THR A 111 -3.73 -9.96 -1.70
N VAL A 112 -3.34 -10.59 -0.59
CA VAL A 112 -4.11 -10.60 0.66
C VAL A 112 -4.30 -9.19 1.28
N ARG A 113 -3.59 -8.19 0.79
CA ARG A 113 -3.79 -6.77 1.17
C ARG A 113 -4.53 -5.98 0.11
N HIS A 114 -5.37 -6.64 -0.69
CA HIS A 114 -6.22 -6.00 -1.70
C HIS A 114 -5.42 -5.16 -2.72
N ASN A 115 -4.18 -5.53 -3.02
CA ASN A 115 -3.43 -4.92 -4.11
C ASN A 115 -3.48 -5.81 -5.34
N VAL A 116 -3.20 -5.22 -6.50
CA VAL A 116 -2.93 -5.96 -7.72
C VAL A 116 -1.45 -5.82 -8.07
N GLN A 117 -0.81 -6.91 -8.47
CA GLN A 117 0.59 -6.93 -8.91
C GLN A 117 0.65 -7.25 -10.40
N LEU A 118 1.41 -6.46 -11.13
CA LEU A 118 1.80 -6.73 -12.51
C LEU A 118 3.28 -7.13 -12.52
N HIS A 119 3.63 -8.05 -13.39
CA HIS A 119 4.97 -8.64 -13.45
C HIS A 119 5.62 -8.37 -14.80
N TRP A 120 6.96 -8.52 -14.86
CA TRP A 120 7.80 -8.31 -16.04
C TRP A 120 7.69 -6.93 -16.68
N ILE A 121 7.41 -5.91 -15.87
CA ILE A 121 7.33 -4.53 -16.34
C ILE A 121 8.73 -4.04 -16.70
N GLN A 122 8.89 -3.55 -17.91
CA GLN A 122 10.12 -2.90 -18.34
C GLN A 122 10.22 -1.50 -17.76
N ALA A 123 11.44 -1.03 -17.51
CA ALA A 123 11.67 0.30 -16.94
C ALA A 123 11.04 1.40 -17.80
N GLU A 124 11.17 1.29 -19.11
CA GLU A 124 10.70 2.22 -20.12
C GLU A 124 9.18 2.40 -20.10
N ALA A 125 8.45 1.38 -19.67
CA ALA A 125 6.99 1.41 -19.59
C ALA A 125 6.46 2.13 -18.35
N LEU A 126 7.26 2.32 -17.30
CA LEU A 126 6.80 2.87 -16.01
C LEU A 126 6.08 4.22 -16.15
N PRO A 127 6.59 5.24 -16.89
CA PRO A 127 5.90 6.52 -17.00
C PRO A 127 4.51 6.39 -17.65
N THR A 128 4.42 5.61 -18.73
CA THR A 128 3.15 5.36 -19.43
C THR A 128 2.14 4.64 -18.54
N ILE A 129 2.60 3.64 -17.76
CA ILE A 129 1.76 2.92 -16.82
C ILE A 129 1.25 3.85 -15.73
N PHE A 130 2.11 4.68 -15.14
CA PHE A 130 1.71 5.63 -14.09
C PHE A 130 0.65 6.60 -14.59
N GLU A 131 0.85 7.19 -15.77
CA GLU A 131 -0.12 8.10 -16.37
C GLU A 131 -1.48 7.41 -16.62
N ARG A 132 -1.46 6.18 -17.17
CA ARG A 132 -2.66 5.38 -17.42
C ARG A 132 -3.43 5.07 -16.14
N LEU A 133 -2.71 4.64 -15.09
CA LEU A 133 -3.31 4.35 -13.78
C LEU A 133 -3.88 5.62 -13.16
N PHE A 134 -3.15 6.71 -13.22
CA PHE A 134 -3.60 8.00 -12.68
C PHE A 134 -4.89 8.49 -13.34
N ARG A 135 -5.00 8.43 -14.67
CA ARG A 135 -6.24 8.76 -15.41
C ARG A 135 -7.43 7.91 -14.96
N ALA A 136 -7.19 6.67 -14.53
CA ALA A 136 -8.20 5.79 -13.96
C ALA A 136 -8.41 6.00 -12.44
N ARG A 137 -7.79 7.02 -11.82
CA ARG A 137 -7.78 7.25 -10.37
C ARG A 137 -7.24 6.05 -9.59
N LEU A 138 -6.21 5.41 -10.12
CA LEU A 138 -5.42 4.37 -9.48
C LEU A 138 -4.01 4.87 -9.21
N THR A 139 -3.37 4.32 -8.21
CA THR A 139 -1.98 4.67 -7.88
C THR A 139 -1.19 3.46 -7.43
N THR A 140 0.11 3.53 -7.62
CA THR A 140 1.09 2.60 -7.05
C THR A 140 1.78 3.18 -5.81
N MET A 141 1.60 4.47 -5.56
CA MET A 141 2.20 5.19 -4.42
C MET A 141 1.79 4.54 -3.11
N SER A 142 2.74 4.36 -2.20
CA SER A 142 2.54 3.70 -0.90
C SER A 142 2.02 2.26 -0.96
N ALA A 143 2.07 1.60 -2.12
CA ALA A 143 1.82 0.17 -2.18
C ALA A 143 2.97 -0.65 -1.55
N CYS A 144 4.13 -0.01 -1.35
CA CYS A 144 5.27 -0.49 -0.58
C CYS A 144 6.02 0.70 0.05
N GLY A 145 7.13 0.44 0.74
CA GLY A 145 7.93 1.45 1.44
C GLY A 145 7.75 1.39 2.95
N ASP A 146 8.41 2.31 3.65
CA ASP A 146 8.24 2.50 5.09
C ASP A 146 7.22 3.63 5.34
N ASP A 147 6.02 3.38 4.89
CA ASP A 147 4.87 4.27 4.93
C ASP A 147 3.58 3.50 5.25
N ALA A 148 2.44 4.19 5.22
CA ALA A 148 1.12 3.59 5.41
C ALA A 148 0.73 2.76 4.18
N ARG A 149 0.75 1.44 4.35
CA ARG A 149 0.38 0.47 3.32
C ARG A 149 -1.09 0.55 2.96
N ASN A 150 -1.48 -0.14 1.90
CA ASN A 150 -2.90 -0.24 1.54
C ASN A 150 -3.74 -0.60 2.76
N ILE A 151 -4.81 0.14 3.00
CA ILE A 151 -5.72 -0.11 4.10
C ILE A 151 -6.68 -1.22 3.68
N THR A 152 -6.75 -2.27 4.48
CA THR A 152 -7.62 -3.43 4.24
C THR A 152 -8.91 -3.31 5.04
N GLY A 153 -10.00 -3.81 4.49
CA GLY A 153 -11.28 -3.92 5.14
C GLY A 153 -11.95 -5.25 4.82
N CYS A 154 -13.25 -5.34 5.09
CA CYS A 154 -14.01 -6.51 4.70
C CYS A 154 -14.17 -6.55 3.17
N PRO A 155 -13.87 -7.68 2.49
CA PRO A 155 -14.07 -7.80 1.04
C PRO A 155 -15.55 -7.75 0.63
N LEU A 156 -16.45 -7.90 1.58
CA LEU A 156 -17.93 -7.84 1.39
C LEU A 156 -18.52 -6.56 2.00
N ALA A 157 -17.69 -5.54 2.29
CA ALA A 157 -18.19 -4.29 2.86
C ALA A 157 -19.26 -3.65 1.98
N GLY A 158 -20.36 -3.23 2.60
CA GLY A 158 -21.52 -2.65 1.92
C GLY A 158 -22.50 -3.67 1.32
N VAL A 159 -22.18 -4.99 1.37
CA VAL A 159 -23.06 -6.05 0.85
C VAL A 159 -23.28 -7.20 1.84
N ASP A 160 -22.46 -7.31 2.87
CA ASP A 160 -22.59 -8.35 3.89
C ASP A 160 -23.77 -8.02 4.82
N ARG A 161 -24.74 -8.90 4.87
CA ARG A 161 -25.95 -8.79 5.74
C ARG A 161 -25.61 -8.71 7.23
N GLU A 162 -24.50 -9.30 7.66
CA GLU A 162 -24.06 -9.36 9.06
C GLU A 162 -23.11 -8.20 9.43
N GLU A 163 -22.83 -7.27 8.50
CA GLU A 163 -21.98 -6.15 8.85
C GLU A 163 -22.70 -5.16 9.79
N ILE A 164 -21.94 -4.57 10.71
CA ILE A 164 -22.43 -3.56 11.65
C ILE A 164 -22.60 -2.21 10.95
N CYS A 165 -21.65 -1.88 10.08
CA CYS A 165 -21.69 -0.70 9.24
C CYS A 165 -20.74 -0.85 8.04
N ASP A 166 -21.03 -0.18 6.92
CA ASP A 166 -20.09 -0.06 5.82
C ASP A 166 -18.91 0.84 6.23
N ALA A 167 -17.74 0.24 6.39
CA ALA A 167 -16.50 0.93 6.74
C ALA A 167 -15.75 1.49 5.52
N SER A 168 -16.17 1.20 4.28
CA SER A 168 -15.49 1.63 3.05
C SER A 168 -15.26 3.15 2.99
N PRO A 169 -16.23 4.03 3.36
CA PRO A 169 -15.98 5.47 3.36
C PRO A 169 -14.89 5.90 4.33
N LEU A 170 -14.72 5.19 5.46
CA LEU A 170 -13.65 5.48 6.41
C LEU A 170 -12.28 5.03 5.88
N VAL A 171 -12.22 3.87 5.22
CA VAL A 171 -11.00 3.40 4.54
C VAL A 171 -10.54 4.41 3.49
N MET A 172 -11.45 4.92 2.68
CA MET A 172 -11.12 5.93 1.65
C MET A 172 -10.59 7.21 2.27
N ARG A 173 -11.27 7.78 3.28
CA ARG A 173 -10.80 8.98 3.98
C ARG A 173 -9.45 8.79 4.67
N ALA A 174 -9.22 7.64 5.29
CA ALA A 174 -7.92 7.34 5.89
C ALA A 174 -6.82 7.20 4.83
N THR A 175 -7.16 6.66 3.66
CA THR A 175 -6.24 6.60 2.52
C THR A 175 -5.87 8.01 2.04
N ASP A 176 -6.84 8.89 1.83
CA ASP A 176 -6.64 10.27 1.38
C ASP A 176 -5.82 11.10 2.39
N LEU A 177 -5.96 10.81 3.68
CA LEU A 177 -5.17 11.45 4.72
C LEU A 177 -3.68 11.04 4.70
N LEU A 178 -3.40 9.77 4.40
CA LEU A 178 -2.07 9.18 4.62
C LEU A 178 -1.22 9.15 3.35
N VAL A 179 -1.83 8.90 2.18
CA VAL A 179 -1.09 8.76 0.91
C VAL A 179 -0.73 10.13 0.37
N GLY A 180 0.55 10.32 0.04
CA GLY A 180 1.05 11.61 -0.43
C GLY A 180 1.21 12.69 0.65
N ASN A 181 0.86 12.40 1.91
CA ASN A 181 1.03 13.35 3.01
C ASN A 181 2.47 13.31 3.55
N PRO A 182 3.24 14.42 3.43
CA PRO A 182 4.65 14.48 3.82
C PRO A 182 4.94 14.08 5.27
N ALA A 183 3.95 14.10 6.17
CA ALA A 183 4.11 13.65 7.54
C ALA A 183 4.26 12.12 7.69
N PHE A 184 3.93 11.34 6.66
CA PHE A 184 3.82 9.88 6.74
C PHE A 184 4.70 9.10 5.75
N TYR A 185 5.59 9.76 4.99
CA TYR A 185 6.46 9.05 4.05
C TYR A 185 7.63 8.32 4.71
N ASN A 186 8.03 8.73 5.90
CA ASN A 186 9.21 8.23 6.59
C ASN A 186 8.85 7.63 7.96
N LEU A 187 8.05 6.59 7.95
CA LEU A 187 7.78 5.81 9.15
C LEU A 187 8.95 4.85 9.44
N PRO A 188 9.14 4.40 10.69
CA PRO A 188 10.22 3.48 11.04
C PRO A 188 10.20 2.17 10.24
N ARG A 189 9.02 1.71 9.86
CA ARG A 189 8.80 0.51 9.06
C ARG A 189 7.46 0.58 8.34
N LYS A 190 7.21 -0.35 7.38
CA LYS A 190 5.88 -0.56 6.79
C LYS A 190 4.80 -0.53 7.87
N TYR A 191 3.78 0.28 7.68
CA TYR A 191 2.70 0.46 8.62
C TYR A 191 1.39 -0.06 8.04
N LYS A 192 0.80 -1.06 8.68
CA LYS A 192 -0.39 -1.77 8.19
C LYS A 192 -1.61 -1.36 9.00
N ILE A 193 -2.66 -0.98 8.32
CA ILE A 193 -3.94 -0.58 8.91
C ILE A 193 -5.02 -1.48 8.36
N SER A 194 -5.96 -1.92 9.22
CA SER A 194 -7.22 -2.52 8.83
C SER A 194 -8.39 -1.79 9.46
N ILE A 195 -9.47 -1.61 8.70
CA ILE A 195 -10.70 -0.97 9.16
C ILE A 195 -11.86 -1.83 8.69
N THR A 196 -12.63 -2.43 9.61
CA THR A 196 -13.73 -3.32 9.25
C THR A 196 -15.02 -2.97 9.97
N GLY A 197 -16.12 -3.04 9.22
CA GLY A 197 -17.47 -2.93 9.74
C GLY A 197 -18.08 -4.26 10.18
N CYS A 198 -17.34 -5.37 10.00
CA CYS A 198 -17.83 -6.73 10.20
C CYS A 198 -17.14 -7.39 11.41
N ARG A 199 -17.87 -8.30 12.09
CA ARG A 199 -17.35 -9.10 13.21
C ARG A 199 -16.59 -10.35 12.77
N SER A 200 -16.72 -10.76 11.52
CA SER A 200 -16.08 -11.99 11.00
C SER A 200 -14.58 -11.85 10.75
N TRP A 201 -14.04 -10.64 10.86
CA TRP A 201 -12.58 -10.34 10.80
C TRP A 201 -11.86 -10.86 9.55
N CYS A 202 -12.53 -10.92 8.42
CA CYS A 202 -11.97 -11.39 7.15
C CYS A 202 -10.70 -10.64 6.70
N CYS A 203 -10.44 -9.42 7.23
CA CYS A 203 -9.25 -8.63 6.98
C CYS A 203 -8.12 -8.86 8.00
N TYR A 204 -8.24 -9.86 8.87
CA TYR A 204 -7.24 -10.23 9.88
C TYR A 204 -6.74 -9.01 10.70
N PRO A 205 -7.63 -8.34 11.46
CA PRO A 205 -7.26 -7.13 12.19
C PRO A 205 -6.11 -7.35 13.17
N GLU A 206 -5.98 -8.54 13.73
CA GLU A 206 -5.00 -8.86 14.77
C GLU A 206 -3.54 -8.91 14.29
N ILE A 207 -3.28 -8.93 12.99
CA ILE A 207 -1.91 -8.93 12.44
C ILE A 207 -1.50 -7.59 11.82
N ASN A 208 -2.24 -6.53 12.11
CA ASN A 208 -1.96 -5.18 11.62
C ASN A 208 -1.49 -4.27 12.75
N ASP A 209 -0.70 -3.25 12.40
CA ASP A 209 -0.16 -2.28 13.37
C ASP A 209 -1.28 -1.47 14.04
N VAL A 210 -2.34 -1.13 13.28
CA VAL A 210 -3.58 -0.51 13.78
C VAL A 210 -4.79 -1.17 13.17
N CYS A 211 -5.79 -1.43 14.01
CA CYS A 211 -7.04 -2.04 13.59
C CYS A 211 -8.23 -1.33 14.21
N LEU A 212 -9.15 -0.94 13.38
CA LEU A 212 -10.45 -0.41 13.77
C LEU A 212 -11.53 -1.43 13.41
N THR A 213 -12.29 -1.90 14.42
CA THR A 213 -13.41 -2.82 14.23
C THR A 213 -14.69 -2.17 14.72
N ALA A 214 -15.70 -2.08 13.88
CA ALA A 214 -16.98 -1.48 14.22
C ALA A 214 -17.57 -2.13 15.49
N THR A 215 -18.03 -1.29 16.39
CA THR A 215 -18.54 -1.69 17.69
C THR A 215 -19.61 -0.72 18.14
N PRO A 216 -20.86 -1.15 18.38
CA PRO A 216 -21.86 -0.32 19.02
C PRO A 216 -21.54 -0.22 20.52
N ARG A 217 -21.82 0.93 21.13
CA ARG A 217 -21.83 1.09 22.61
C ARG A 217 -23.07 1.85 23.04
N LYS A 218 -23.50 1.62 24.26
CA LYS A 218 -24.56 2.41 24.90
C LYS A 218 -23.96 3.55 25.73
N ARG A 219 -24.39 4.78 25.52
CA ARG A 219 -24.01 5.96 26.30
C ARG A 219 -25.24 6.79 26.59
N GLY A 220 -25.56 6.99 27.86
CA GLY A 220 -26.74 7.76 28.28
C GLY A 220 -28.07 7.20 27.72
N GLY A 221 -28.22 5.88 27.63
CA GLY A 221 -29.41 5.21 27.09
C GLY A 221 -29.52 5.21 25.55
N ARG A 222 -28.60 5.86 24.84
CA ARG A 222 -28.56 5.89 23.36
C ARG A 222 -27.46 4.95 22.86
N GLU A 223 -27.74 4.32 21.74
CA GLU A 223 -26.73 3.52 21.03
C GLU A 223 -25.87 4.47 20.16
N GLU A 224 -24.58 4.37 20.34
CA GLU A 224 -23.55 5.11 19.59
C GLU A 224 -22.72 4.13 18.78
N MET A 225 -22.62 4.33 17.47
CA MET A 225 -21.77 3.57 16.59
C MET A 225 -20.36 4.15 16.57
N GLY A 226 -19.36 3.27 16.66
CA GLY A 226 -17.96 3.64 16.57
C GLY A 226 -17.09 2.41 16.37
N PHE A 227 -15.82 2.54 16.73
CA PHE A 227 -14.83 1.49 16.50
C PHE A 227 -14.03 1.19 17.77
N SER A 228 -13.84 -0.10 18.05
CA SER A 228 -12.81 -0.55 18.98
C SER A 228 -11.44 -0.50 18.29
N LEU A 229 -10.41 -0.16 19.08
CA LEU A 229 -9.05 -0.01 18.63
C LEU A 229 -8.18 -1.18 19.10
N ARG A 230 -7.42 -1.76 18.17
CA ARG A 230 -6.31 -2.68 18.46
C ARG A 230 -5.04 -2.12 17.86
N VAL A 231 -3.90 -2.39 18.52
CA VAL A 231 -2.59 -1.89 18.09
C VAL A 231 -1.50 -2.94 18.26
N ALA A 232 -0.36 -2.72 17.58
CA ALA A 232 0.87 -3.50 17.70
C ALA A 232 0.76 -4.95 17.20
N GLY A 233 -0.13 -5.24 16.23
CA GLY A 233 -0.11 -6.50 15.52
C GLY A 233 0.99 -6.50 14.45
N ALA A 234 1.61 -7.64 14.24
CA ALA A 234 2.63 -7.83 13.22
C ALA A 234 2.65 -9.26 12.71
N LEU A 235 2.88 -9.42 11.41
CA LEU A 235 3.20 -10.71 10.80
C LEU A 235 4.53 -10.55 10.07
N SER A 236 5.62 -10.93 10.72
CA SER A 236 6.99 -10.83 10.23
C SER A 236 7.84 -11.96 10.83
N SER A 237 9.16 -11.82 10.87
CA SER A 237 10.07 -12.77 11.55
C SER A 237 9.71 -13.00 13.03
N GLU A 238 9.21 -11.95 13.67
CA GLU A 238 8.66 -12.02 15.02
C GLU A 238 7.18 -11.61 14.98
N PRO A 239 6.24 -12.57 14.94
CA PRO A 239 4.83 -12.31 14.87
C PRO A 239 4.25 -11.91 16.23
N PHE A 240 3.36 -10.91 16.21
CA PHE A 240 2.60 -10.46 17.39
C PHE A 240 1.13 -10.26 17.03
N LEU A 241 0.23 -10.60 17.94
CA LEU A 241 -1.18 -10.28 17.81
C LEU A 241 -1.47 -8.89 18.40
N ALA A 242 -2.25 -8.10 17.68
CA ALA A 242 -2.66 -6.76 18.10
C ALA A 242 -3.46 -6.82 19.40
N ARG A 243 -3.10 -5.96 20.34
CA ARG A 243 -3.77 -5.84 21.63
C ARG A 243 -4.91 -4.83 21.57
N LYS A 244 -6.06 -5.22 22.12
CA LYS A 244 -7.20 -4.33 22.26
C LYS A 244 -6.89 -3.26 23.29
N LEU A 245 -7.09 -1.99 22.94
CA LEU A 245 -7.05 -0.89 23.87
C LEU A 245 -8.45 -0.63 24.46
N ASN A 246 -8.49 -0.11 25.67
CA ASN A 246 -9.74 0.39 26.28
C ASN A 246 -10.05 1.78 25.69
N ALA A 247 -10.24 1.84 24.40
CA ALA A 247 -10.51 3.04 23.62
C ALA A 247 -11.68 2.80 22.67
N PHE A 248 -12.52 3.81 22.52
CA PHE A 248 -13.61 3.83 21.58
C PHE A 248 -13.43 5.07 20.67
N VAL A 249 -13.27 4.82 19.40
CA VAL A 249 -13.22 5.85 18.37
C VAL A 249 -14.63 6.07 17.88
N ALA A 250 -15.22 7.22 18.20
CA ALA A 250 -16.58 7.55 17.77
C ALA A 250 -16.66 7.52 16.24
N GLY A 251 -17.69 6.88 15.71
CA GLY A 251 -17.99 6.95 14.28
C GLY A 251 -18.31 8.40 13.93
N ALA A 252 -17.70 8.93 12.87
CA ALA A 252 -18.05 10.27 12.43
C ALA A 252 -19.51 10.26 11.97
N SER A 253 -20.39 10.94 12.68
CA SER A 253 -21.71 11.29 12.18
C SER A 253 -21.50 12.03 10.86
N ARG A 254 -22.05 11.50 9.76
CA ARG A 254 -22.07 12.06 8.39
C ARG A 254 -21.11 13.23 8.19
N ALA A 255 -19.83 12.93 7.91
CA ALA A 255 -18.91 13.98 7.47
C ALA A 255 -19.29 14.42 6.04
N PRO A 256 -19.20 15.72 5.72
CA PRO A 256 -19.43 16.20 4.37
C PRO A 256 -18.44 15.50 3.41
N ARG A 257 -18.91 15.24 2.18
CA ARG A 257 -18.07 14.67 1.11
C ARG A 257 -16.79 15.51 0.99
N ALA A 258 -15.66 14.95 1.36
CA ALA A 258 -14.37 15.58 1.10
C ALA A 258 -14.21 15.72 -0.42
N ARG A 259 -13.94 16.96 -0.87
CA ARG A 259 -13.54 17.22 -2.25
C ARG A 259 -12.22 16.46 -2.46
N ALA A 260 -12.12 15.69 -3.53
CA ALA A 260 -10.88 15.14 -3.98
C ALA A 260 -9.88 16.30 -4.12
N HIS A 261 -8.76 16.24 -3.40
CA HIS A 261 -7.66 17.14 -3.64
C HIS A 261 -7.14 16.84 -5.04
N GLU A 262 -7.26 17.80 -5.94
CA GLU A 262 -6.57 17.78 -7.22
C GLU A 262 -5.09 17.87 -6.93
N VAL A 263 -4.41 16.74 -7.02
CA VAL A 263 -2.96 16.72 -7.15
C VAL A 263 -2.69 17.02 -8.61
N SER A 264 -2.28 18.25 -8.91
CA SER A 264 -1.80 18.62 -10.23
C SER A 264 -0.45 17.93 -10.48
N PHE A 265 -0.34 17.21 -11.58
CA PHE A 265 0.88 16.61 -12.09
C PHE A 265 1.54 17.52 -13.14
#